data_9a5c5a2ba0af563795226814d7e5e81f
#
_entry.id   9a5c5a2ba0af563795226814d7e5e81f
#
_cell.length_a   1.000
_cell.length_b   1.000
_cell.length_c   1.000
_cell.angle_alpha   90.00
_cell.angle_beta   90.00
_cell.angle_gamma   90.00
#
_symmetry.space_group_name_H-M   'P 1'
#
loop_
_entity.id
_entity.type
_entity.pdbx_description
1 polymer ?
#
loop_
_entity_poly.entity_id
_entity_poly.type
_entity_poly.pdbx_seq_one_letter_code
_entity_poly.pdbx_strand_id
1 'polypeptide(L)'
;DNLRANWWKVLRDPAAFSAAIVLAMFALVTVADSVHFRRALAPAAGAPAGTQTFYATSTESLLDLMLSRQVAMRETGYSEPLAYLGLTKEPLEVDGKLTRDFPRLQHAGAHLVDPATQWAGDVAQRALGGAIGGLVVAALIALATAALMSRAHGGVGAALRDIASDRSDLPLRAALLTVTAVCLIGG
;
A
#
# COMPACT_ATOMS: atom_id res chain seq x y z
N ASP A 1 35.92 13.00 9.32
CA ASP A 1 35.91 12.21 8.06
C ASP A 1 35.70 10.71 8.24
N ASN A 2 36.01 10.14 9.39
CA ASN A 2 35.82 8.70 9.68
C ASN A 2 34.31 8.26 9.62
N LEU A 3 33.41 9.14 10.02
CA LEU A 3 32.00 8.83 10.06
C LEU A 3 31.41 8.63 8.66
N ARG A 4 31.76 9.51 7.72
CA ARG A 4 31.38 9.40 6.32
C ARG A 4 31.94 8.13 5.65
N ALA A 5 33.21 7.80 5.92
CA ALA A 5 33.86 6.61 5.40
C ALA A 5 33.20 5.32 5.93
N ASN A 6 32.83 5.30 7.20
CA ASN A 6 32.11 4.17 7.81
C ASN A 6 30.69 3.99 7.23
N TRP A 7 29.95 5.09 7.02
CA TRP A 7 28.63 5.01 6.37
C TRP A 7 28.73 4.50 4.93
N TRP A 8 29.76 4.91 4.16
CA TRP A 8 29.97 4.38 2.82
C TRP A 8 30.24 2.87 2.81
N LYS A 9 30.99 2.36 3.79
CA LYS A 9 31.18 0.90 3.94
C LYS A 9 29.87 0.16 4.20
N VAL A 10 29.05 0.71 5.10
CA VAL A 10 27.74 0.13 5.43
C VAL A 10 26.82 0.14 4.22
N LEU A 11 26.75 1.27 3.49
CA LEU A 11 25.86 1.37 2.32
C LEU A 11 26.32 0.52 1.12
N ARG A 12 27.58 0.07 1.10
CA ARG A 12 28.08 -0.87 0.07
C ARG A 12 27.82 -2.34 0.40
N ASP A 13 27.45 -2.64 1.63
CA ASP A 13 27.01 -3.98 2.00
C ASP A 13 25.58 -4.22 1.50
N PRO A 14 25.34 -5.31 0.72
CA PRO A 14 24.03 -5.58 0.14
C PRO A 14 22.92 -5.76 1.19
N ALA A 15 23.23 -6.42 2.31
CA ALA A 15 22.25 -6.65 3.36
C ALA A 15 21.90 -5.37 4.10
N ALA A 16 22.92 -4.55 4.44
CA ALA A 16 22.71 -3.28 5.12
C ALA A 16 21.98 -2.28 4.23
N PHE A 17 22.28 -2.23 2.93
CA PHE A 17 21.58 -1.36 1.98
C PHE A 17 20.12 -1.76 1.79
N SER A 18 19.83 -3.06 1.68
CA SER A 18 18.47 -3.59 1.61
C SER A 18 17.66 -3.28 2.87
N ALA A 19 18.27 -3.48 4.05
CA ALA A 19 17.65 -3.12 5.33
C ALA A 19 17.37 -1.62 5.44
N ALA A 20 18.30 -0.75 4.97
CA ALA A 20 18.09 0.69 4.96
C ALA A 20 16.90 1.10 4.07
N ILE A 21 16.69 0.44 2.93
CA ILE A 21 15.53 0.69 2.06
C ILE A 21 14.24 0.32 2.78
N VAL A 22 14.17 -0.86 3.40
CA VAL A 22 12.98 -1.29 4.15
C VAL A 22 12.68 -0.30 5.29
N LEU A 23 13.70 0.08 6.07
CA LEU A 23 13.53 1.07 7.14
C LEU A 23 13.08 2.43 6.61
N ALA A 24 13.61 2.89 5.48
CA ALA A 24 13.17 4.14 4.86
C ALA A 24 11.70 4.09 4.42
N MET A 25 11.23 2.96 3.90
CA MET A 25 9.81 2.76 3.55
C MET A 25 8.93 2.83 4.80
N PHE A 26 9.30 2.15 5.88
CA PHE A 26 8.57 2.25 7.15
C PHE A 26 8.58 3.67 7.71
N ALA A 27 9.72 4.36 7.66
CA ALA A 27 9.83 5.74 8.10
C ALA A 27 8.90 6.66 7.30
N LEU A 28 8.81 6.49 5.97
CA LEU A 28 7.89 7.27 5.13
C LEU A 28 6.42 7.05 5.51
N VAL A 29 6.02 5.79 5.74
CA VAL A 29 4.66 5.47 6.20
C VAL A 29 4.40 6.10 7.56
N THR A 30 5.33 5.98 8.51
CA THR A 30 5.19 6.56 9.85
C THR A 30 5.10 8.09 9.79
N VAL A 31 5.91 8.74 8.94
CA VAL A 31 5.83 10.20 8.75
C VAL A 31 4.48 10.60 8.14
N ALA A 32 3.99 9.87 7.14
CA ALA A 32 2.70 10.13 6.52
C ALA A 32 1.55 9.97 7.52
N ASP A 33 1.64 8.98 8.43
CA ASP A 33 0.67 8.79 9.50
C ASP A 33 0.78 9.85 10.61
N SER A 34 1.99 10.36 10.86
CA SER A 34 2.24 11.37 11.91
C SER A 34 1.76 12.77 11.53
N VAL A 35 1.61 13.08 10.24
CA VAL A 35 1.14 14.39 9.77
C VAL A 35 -0.38 14.45 9.86
N HIS A 36 -0.90 15.08 10.93
CA HIS A 36 -2.34 15.19 11.17
C HIS A 36 -2.88 16.56 10.77
N PHE A 37 -4.08 16.59 10.22
CA PHE A 37 -4.82 17.79 9.90
C PHE A 37 -6.31 17.61 10.17
N ARG A 38 -7.04 18.73 10.23
CA ARG A 38 -8.50 18.74 10.33
C ARG A 38 -9.10 19.20 9.01
N ARG A 39 -10.01 18.43 8.47
CA ARG A 39 -10.69 18.78 7.23
C ARG A 39 -11.63 19.96 7.47
N ALA A 40 -11.52 20.98 6.61
CA ALA A 40 -12.50 22.06 6.60
C ALA A 40 -13.85 21.53 6.12
N LEU A 41 -14.90 21.83 6.85
CA LEU A 41 -16.27 21.47 6.47
C LEU A 41 -16.77 22.46 5.43
N ALA A 42 -17.52 21.98 4.44
CA ALA A 42 -18.18 22.82 3.46
C ALA A 42 -19.17 23.77 4.18
N PRO A 43 -19.24 25.04 3.79
CA PRO A 43 -20.25 25.95 4.31
C PRO A 43 -21.66 25.37 4.11
N ALA A 44 -22.55 25.59 5.08
CA ALA A 44 -23.94 25.18 4.91
C ALA A 44 -24.55 25.81 3.66
N ALA A 45 -25.40 25.07 2.94
CA ALA A 45 -26.06 25.59 1.75
C ALA A 45 -26.85 26.87 2.11
N GLY A 46 -26.53 28.00 1.46
CA GLY A 46 -27.13 29.31 1.74
C GLY A 46 -26.40 30.17 2.77
N ALA A 47 -25.23 29.77 3.27
CA ALA A 47 -24.44 30.59 4.17
C ALA A 47 -23.94 31.88 3.46
N PRO A 48 -24.00 33.08 4.12
CA PRO A 48 -23.52 34.31 3.54
C PRO A 48 -22.01 34.27 3.27
N ALA A 49 -21.57 35.00 2.25
CA ALA A 49 -20.16 35.13 1.93
C ALA A 49 -19.41 35.74 3.14
N GLY A 50 -18.37 35.03 3.62
CA GLY A 50 -17.60 35.43 4.82
C GLY A 50 -17.93 34.61 6.08
N THR A 51 -18.75 33.56 5.99
CA THR A 51 -19.03 32.67 7.12
C THR A 51 -17.74 31.98 7.59
N GLN A 52 -17.59 31.89 8.94
CA GLN A 52 -16.45 31.20 9.56
C GLN A 52 -16.31 29.75 9.02
N THR A 53 -15.09 29.38 8.67
CA THR A 53 -14.78 28.02 8.26
C THR A 53 -14.81 27.10 9.50
N PHE A 54 -15.71 26.14 9.50
CA PHE A 54 -15.75 25.09 10.52
C PHE A 54 -14.85 23.95 10.11
N TYR A 55 -14.17 23.36 11.09
CA TYR A 55 -13.32 22.19 10.89
C TYR A 55 -13.95 20.95 11.51
N ALA A 56 -13.70 19.80 10.93
CA ALA A 56 -14.13 18.52 11.50
C ALA A 56 -13.54 18.34 12.91
N THR A 57 -14.32 17.70 13.79
CA THR A 57 -13.86 17.38 15.16
C THR A 57 -12.83 16.23 15.15
N SER A 58 -12.87 15.37 14.12
CA SER A 58 -11.89 14.31 13.90
C SER A 58 -10.65 14.86 13.21
N THR A 59 -9.49 14.40 13.65
CA THR A 59 -8.22 14.59 12.93
C THR A 59 -7.99 13.42 11.99
N GLU A 60 -7.51 13.72 10.78
CA GLU A 60 -7.12 12.74 9.77
C GLU A 60 -5.61 12.85 9.55
N SER A 61 -4.94 11.73 9.27
CA SER A 61 -3.55 11.74 8.86
C SER A 61 -3.41 11.90 7.34
N LEU A 62 -2.21 12.23 6.88
CA LEU A 62 -1.91 12.22 5.44
C LEU A 62 -2.12 10.81 4.86
N LEU A 63 -1.82 9.77 5.63
CA LEU A 63 -2.05 8.38 5.26
C LEU A 63 -3.55 8.08 5.11
N ASP A 64 -4.40 8.56 6.03
CA ASP A 64 -5.87 8.45 5.94
C ASP A 64 -6.42 9.11 4.68
N LEU A 65 -5.86 10.27 4.29
CA LEU A 65 -6.24 10.94 3.06
C LEU A 65 -5.90 10.09 1.82
N MET A 66 -4.71 9.51 1.78
CA MET A 66 -4.27 8.63 0.69
C MET A 66 -5.09 7.34 0.62
N LEU A 67 -5.50 6.81 1.76
CA LEU A 67 -6.28 5.57 1.92
C LEU A 67 -7.77 5.84 2.18
N SER A 68 -8.26 7.04 1.92
CA SER A 68 -9.64 7.46 2.26
C SER A 68 -10.71 6.51 1.73
N ARG A 69 -10.51 5.95 0.53
CA ARG A 69 -11.42 4.97 -0.06
C ARG A 69 -11.43 3.65 0.73
N GLN A 70 -10.27 3.17 1.14
CA GLN A 70 -10.12 1.94 1.93
C GLN A 70 -10.69 2.11 3.33
N VAL A 71 -10.43 3.28 3.95
CA VAL A 71 -10.99 3.64 5.26
C VAL A 71 -12.53 3.69 5.20
N ALA A 72 -13.11 4.28 4.15
CA ALA A 72 -14.57 4.35 3.98
C ALA A 72 -15.23 2.99 3.77
N MET A 73 -14.50 2.01 3.22
CA MET A 73 -14.99 0.64 2.99
C MET A 73 -14.63 -0.33 4.13
N ARG A 74 -14.11 0.19 5.26
CA ARG A 74 -13.69 -0.65 6.38
C ARG A 74 -14.90 -1.30 7.05
N GLU A 75 -14.92 -2.61 7.09
CA GLU A 75 -15.93 -3.43 7.75
C GLU A 75 -15.28 -4.38 8.75
N THR A 76 -16.02 -4.75 9.79
CA THR A 76 -15.55 -5.71 10.80
C THR A 76 -15.97 -7.12 10.39
N GLY A 77 -15.04 -7.83 9.78
CA GLY A 77 -15.23 -9.22 9.35
C GLY A 77 -14.40 -10.21 10.16
N TYR A 78 -14.48 -11.47 9.77
CA TYR A 78 -13.63 -12.53 10.32
C TYR A 78 -12.17 -12.37 9.85
N SER A 79 -11.22 -13.00 10.56
CA SER A 79 -9.78 -12.94 10.23
C SER A 79 -9.40 -13.81 9.03
N GLU A 80 -10.21 -13.78 7.98
CA GLU A 80 -9.95 -14.48 6.72
C GLU A 80 -9.65 -13.45 5.62
N PRO A 81 -8.75 -13.75 4.68
CA PRO A 81 -8.52 -12.87 3.54
C PRO A 81 -9.83 -12.64 2.77
N LEU A 82 -10.22 -11.36 2.60
CA LEU A 82 -11.45 -10.98 1.92
C LEU A 82 -12.71 -11.65 2.49
N ALA A 83 -12.81 -11.80 3.83
CA ALA A 83 -13.99 -12.30 4.49
C ALA A 83 -15.26 -11.58 3.99
N TYR A 84 -16.32 -12.31 3.76
CA TYR A 84 -17.61 -11.78 3.26
C TYR A 84 -18.70 -11.80 4.31
N LEU A 85 -18.43 -12.35 5.51
CA LEU A 85 -19.36 -12.41 6.65
C LEU A 85 -18.87 -11.55 7.80
N GLY A 86 -19.80 -10.95 8.52
CA GLY A 86 -19.51 -10.16 9.73
C GLY A 86 -19.00 -11.03 10.87
N LEU A 87 -18.32 -10.38 11.84
CA LEU A 87 -17.71 -11.06 12.99
C LEU A 87 -18.74 -11.59 14.01
N THR A 88 -19.87 -10.90 14.15
CA THR A 88 -20.88 -11.18 15.17
C THR A 88 -22.19 -11.66 14.55
N LYS A 89 -22.85 -12.61 15.24
CA LYS A 89 -24.20 -13.06 14.83
C LYS A 89 -25.24 -12.00 15.17
N GLU A 90 -25.99 -11.58 14.17
CA GLU A 90 -27.10 -10.64 14.29
C GLU A 90 -28.43 -11.32 13.97
N PRO A 91 -29.56 -10.79 14.49
CA PRO A 91 -30.87 -11.27 14.08
C PRO A 91 -31.13 -10.86 12.63
N LEU A 92 -31.21 -11.85 11.75
CA LEU A 92 -31.47 -11.68 10.32
C LEU A 92 -32.83 -12.29 10.00
N GLU A 93 -33.62 -11.61 9.18
CA GLU A 93 -34.86 -12.15 8.63
C GLU A 93 -34.54 -12.91 7.32
N VAL A 94 -34.59 -14.24 7.39
CA VAL A 94 -34.43 -15.11 6.23
C VAL A 94 -35.75 -15.83 6.00
N ASP A 95 -36.35 -15.65 4.83
CA ASP A 95 -37.62 -16.27 4.43
C ASP A 95 -38.77 -16.01 5.43
N GLY A 96 -38.83 -14.80 6.00
CA GLY A 96 -39.88 -14.41 6.96
C GLY A 96 -39.69 -15.01 8.37
N LYS A 97 -38.53 -15.61 8.66
CA LYS A 97 -38.16 -16.12 9.99
C LYS A 97 -36.95 -15.35 10.53
N LEU A 98 -37.02 -14.90 11.78
CA LEU A 98 -35.94 -14.34 12.52
C LEU A 98 -34.95 -15.46 12.86
N THR A 99 -33.77 -15.45 12.19
CA THR A 99 -32.67 -16.38 12.43
C THR A 99 -31.45 -15.58 12.91
N ARG A 100 -30.68 -16.13 13.83
CA ARG A 100 -29.48 -15.49 14.30
C ARG A 100 -28.26 -16.06 13.57
N ASP A 101 -27.73 -15.28 12.63
CA ASP A 101 -26.60 -15.71 11.79
C ASP A 101 -25.65 -14.54 11.52
N PHE A 102 -24.51 -14.82 10.88
CA PHE A 102 -23.53 -13.82 10.51
C PHE A 102 -24.02 -13.00 9.32
N PRO A 103 -24.14 -11.66 9.47
CA PRO A 103 -24.60 -10.81 8.36
C PRO A 103 -23.55 -10.78 7.25
N ARG A 104 -24.05 -10.68 6.03
CA ARG A 104 -23.18 -10.45 4.87
C ARG A 104 -22.64 -9.02 4.89
N LEU A 105 -21.33 -8.85 4.62
CA LEU A 105 -20.70 -7.55 4.53
C LEU A 105 -21.18 -6.78 3.30
N GLN A 106 -21.24 -5.45 3.40
CA GLN A 106 -21.78 -4.58 2.34
C GLN A 106 -20.76 -4.33 1.23
N HIS A 107 -19.46 -4.25 1.58
CA HIS A 107 -18.38 -3.96 0.64
C HIS A 107 -17.57 -5.20 0.31
N ALA A 108 -17.22 -5.99 1.33
CA ALA A 108 -16.44 -7.20 1.12
C ALA A 108 -17.30 -8.32 0.51
N GLY A 109 -16.87 -8.83 -0.62
CA GLY A 109 -17.57 -9.89 -1.35
C GLY A 109 -18.91 -9.47 -1.96
N ALA A 110 -19.25 -8.16 -2.02
CA ALA A 110 -20.52 -7.68 -2.55
C ALA A 110 -20.76 -8.09 -4.02
N HIS A 111 -19.71 -8.27 -4.79
CA HIS A 111 -19.75 -8.69 -6.20
C HIS A 111 -19.95 -10.20 -6.39
N LEU A 112 -19.83 -11.01 -5.32
CA LEU A 112 -20.01 -12.46 -5.39
C LEU A 112 -21.49 -12.82 -5.29
N VAL A 113 -21.99 -13.56 -6.26
CA VAL A 113 -23.39 -14.06 -6.25
C VAL A 113 -23.53 -15.19 -5.23
N ASP A 114 -22.60 -16.15 -5.26
CA ASP A 114 -22.50 -17.25 -4.29
C ASP A 114 -21.11 -17.25 -3.66
N PRO A 115 -20.94 -16.56 -2.52
CA PRO A 115 -19.65 -16.46 -1.87
C PRO A 115 -19.05 -17.81 -1.45
N ALA A 116 -19.88 -18.78 -1.07
CA ALA A 116 -19.39 -20.07 -0.59
C ALA A 116 -18.58 -20.83 -1.65
N THR A 117 -18.96 -20.70 -2.91
CA THR A 117 -18.28 -21.38 -4.03
C THR A 117 -17.27 -20.48 -4.75
N GLN A 118 -17.49 -19.16 -4.74
CA GLN A 118 -16.71 -18.20 -5.54
C GLN A 118 -15.55 -17.54 -4.77
N TRP A 119 -15.58 -17.56 -3.43
CA TRP A 119 -14.62 -16.86 -2.59
C TRP A 119 -13.16 -17.23 -2.87
N ALA A 120 -12.84 -18.51 -2.95
CA ALA A 120 -11.47 -18.96 -3.18
C ALA A 120 -10.92 -18.48 -4.53
N GLY A 121 -11.76 -18.48 -5.56
CA GLY A 121 -11.42 -17.95 -6.88
C GLY A 121 -11.20 -16.44 -6.88
N ASP A 122 -12.04 -15.68 -6.18
CA ASP A 122 -11.90 -14.22 -6.03
C ASP A 122 -10.61 -13.85 -5.29
N VAL A 123 -10.31 -14.54 -4.18
CA VAL A 123 -9.04 -14.36 -3.44
C VAL A 123 -7.83 -14.61 -4.34
N ALA A 124 -7.84 -15.74 -5.07
CA ALA A 124 -6.74 -16.08 -5.95
C ALA A 124 -6.57 -15.06 -7.09
N GLN A 125 -7.65 -14.59 -7.68
CA GLN A 125 -7.62 -13.58 -8.75
C GLN A 125 -7.10 -12.24 -8.25
N ARG A 126 -7.49 -11.80 -7.06
CA ARG A 126 -7.01 -10.55 -6.44
C ARG A 126 -5.55 -10.65 -6.06
N ALA A 127 -5.13 -11.77 -5.44
CA ALA A 127 -3.73 -12.00 -5.10
C ALA A 127 -2.83 -12.01 -6.34
N LEU A 128 -3.28 -12.66 -7.43
CA LEU A 128 -2.55 -12.65 -8.70
C LEU A 128 -2.50 -11.25 -9.32
N GLY A 129 -3.63 -10.52 -9.29
CA GLY A 129 -3.70 -9.15 -9.78
C GLY A 129 -2.78 -8.21 -9.01
N GLY A 130 -2.74 -8.34 -7.68
CA GLY A 130 -1.83 -7.60 -6.81
C GLY A 130 -0.37 -7.93 -7.09
N ALA A 131 -0.02 -9.22 -7.20
CA ALA A 131 1.33 -9.65 -7.53
C ALA A 131 1.80 -9.11 -8.90
N ILE A 132 0.94 -9.15 -9.92
CA ILE A 132 1.24 -8.58 -11.24
C ILE A 132 1.43 -7.06 -11.13
N GLY A 133 0.53 -6.37 -10.42
CA GLY A 133 0.65 -4.93 -10.15
C GLY A 133 1.96 -4.58 -9.45
N GLY A 134 2.32 -5.34 -8.42
CA GLY A 134 3.59 -5.20 -7.70
C GLY A 134 4.81 -5.38 -8.59
N LEU A 135 4.79 -6.38 -9.47
CA LEU A 135 5.87 -6.58 -10.46
C LEU A 135 5.98 -5.42 -11.45
N VAL A 136 4.85 -4.87 -11.91
CA VAL A 136 4.86 -3.70 -12.80
C VAL A 136 5.48 -2.49 -12.09
N VAL A 137 5.11 -2.22 -10.85
CA VAL A 137 5.70 -1.13 -10.05
C VAL A 137 7.20 -1.34 -9.85
N ALA A 138 7.63 -2.56 -9.50
CA ALA A 138 9.05 -2.87 -9.35
C ALA A 138 9.84 -2.68 -10.66
N ALA A 139 9.26 -3.09 -11.79
CA ALA A 139 9.87 -2.88 -13.11
C ALA A 139 9.99 -1.38 -13.45
N LEU A 140 8.98 -0.57 -13.14
CA LEU A 140 9.04 0.87 -13.33
C LEU A 140 10.13 1.53 -12.46
N ILE A 141 10.28 1.10 -11.20
CA ILE A 141 11.34 1.57 -10.32
C ILE A 141 12.72 1.19 -10.88
N ALA A 142 12.88 -0.05 -11.36
CA ALA A 142 14.14 -0.50 -11.97
C ALA A 142 14.49 0.31 -13.23
N LEU A 143 13.50 0.56 -14.10
CA LEU A 143 13.68 1.38 -15.29
C LEU A 143 14.01 2.83 -14.94
N ALA A 144 13.34 3.42 -13.95
CA ALA A 144 13.62 4.77 -13.49
C ALA A 144 15.05 4.87 -12.93
N THR A 145 15.48 3.91 -12.12
CA THR A 145 16.84 3.83 -11.58
C THR A 145 17.87 3.76 -12.72
N ALA A 146 17.65 2.87 -13.70
CA ALA A 146 18.51 2.73 -14.86
C ALA A 146 18.54 4.01 -15.74
N ALA A 147 17.41 4.68 -15.89
CA ALA A 147 17.31 5.95 -16.62
C ALA A 147 18.12 7.06 -15.94
N LEU A 148 18.07 7.15 -14.61
CA LEU A 148 18.88 8.10 -13.84
C LEU A 148 20.39 7.82 -14.00
N MET A 149 20.77 6.55 -14.08
CA MET A 149 22.18 6.13 -14.27
C MET A 149 22.65 6.16 -15.73
N SER A 150 21.73 6.29 -16.69
CA SER A 150 22.00 6.11 -18.12
C SER A 150 23.12 7.02 -18.66
N ARG A 151 23.21 8.25 -18.13
CA ARG A 151 24.25 9.23 -18.54
C ARG A 151 25.66 8.77 -18.19
N ALA A 152 25.81 8.09 -17.05
CA ALA A 152 27.13 7.60 -16.57
C ALA A 152 27.51 6.25 -17.21
N HIS A 153 26.53 5.45 -17.69
CA HIS A 153 26.73 4.08 -18.14
C HIS A 153 26.53 3.88 -19.66
N GLY A 154 26.36 4.96 -20.41
CA GLY A 154 26.23 4.89 -21.88
C GLY A 154 24.85 4.41 -22.36
N GLY A 155 23.79 4.58 -21.56
CA GLY A 155 22.41 4.29 -21.89
C GLY A 155 21.69 3.40 -20.90
N VAL A 156 20.34 3.38 -20.97
CA VAL A 156 19.49 2.62 -20.03
C VAL A 156 19.77 1.12 -20.08
N GLY A 157 20.00 0.54 -21.27
CA GLY A 157 20.29 -0.88 -21.41
C GLY A 157 21.63 -1.29 -20.80
N ALA A 158 22.66 -0.42 -20.89
CA ALA A 158 23.94 -0.62 -20.25
C ALA A 158 23.80 -0.53 -18.73
N ALA A 159 23.08 0.49 -18.23
CA ALA A 159 22.82 0.65 -16.80
C ALA A 159 22.08 -0.56 -16.20
N LEU A 160 21.04 -1.08 -16.86
CA LEU A 160 20.34 -2.30 -16.44
C LEU A 160 21.27 -3.52 -16.38
N ARG A 161 22.15 -3.66 -17.36
CA ARG A 161 23.12 -4.75 -17.38
C ARG A 161 24.13 -4.63 -16.24
N ASP A 162 24.60 -3.43 -15.94
CA ASP A 162 25.55 -3.17 -14.85
C ASP A 162 24.90 -3.42 -13.49
N ILE A 163 23.63 -3.02 -13.31
CA ILE A 163 22.85 -3.35 -12.11
C ILE A 163 22.69 -4.87 -11.98
N ALA A 164 22.26 -5.55 -13.05
CA ALA A 164 22.05 -6.99 -13.03
C ALA A 164 23.34 -7.80 -12.77
N SER A 165 24.48 -7.31 -13.23
CA SER A 165 25.79 -7.92 -13.01
C SER A 165 26.53 -7.42 -11.76
N ASP A 166 25.86 -6.62 -10.92
CA ASP A 166 26.38 -6.07 -9.66
C ASP A 166 27.68 -5.26 -9.84
N ARG A 167 27.78 -4.52 -10.95
CA ARG A 167 28.92 -3.67 -11.29
C ARG A 167 28.75 -2.22 -10.87
N SER A 168 27.65 -1.89 -10.20
CA SER A 168 27.41 -0.54 -9.68
C SER A 168 28.14 -0.29 -8.36
N ASP A 169 28.51 0.97 -8.07
CA ASP A 169 29.16 1.36 -6.81
C ASP A 169 28.36 1.05 -5.55
N LEU A 170 27.03 1.02 -5.68
CA LEU A 170 26.09 0.63 -4.65
C LEU A 170 25.46 -0.73 -5.03
N PRO A 171 25.02 -1.54 -4.07
CA PRO A 171 24.43 -2.86 -4.33
C PRO A 171 23.00 -2.74 -4.84
N LEU A 172 22.82 -2.09 -6.00
CA LEU A 172 21.49 -1.78 -6.57
C LEU A 172 20.72 -3.04 -6.98
N ARG A 173 21.41 -4.11 -7.32
CA ARG A 173 20.78 -5.40 -7.58
C ARG A 173 20.04 -5.91 -6.33
N ALA A 174 20.69 -5.92 -5.17
CA ALA A 174 20.08 -6.34 -3.91
C ALA A 174 18.92 -5.40 -3.52
N ALA A 175 19.10 -4.08 -3.70
CA ALA A 175 18.06 -3.09 -3.48
C ALA A 175 16.81 -3.35 -4.33
N LEU A 176 16.98 -3.57 -5.64
CA LEU A 176 15.86 -3.82 -6.55
C LEU A 176 15.17 -5.16 -6.26
N LEU A 177 15.91 -6.19 -5.89
CA LEU A 177 15.33 -7.46 -5.44
C LEU A 177 14.50 -7.27 -4.16
N THR A 178 14.98 -6.49 -3.20
CA THR A 178 14.25 -6.15 -1.98
C THR A 178 12.96 -5.38 -2.31
N VAL A 179 13.05 -4.34 -3.14
CA VAL A 179 11.87 -3.57 -3.59
C VAL A 179 10.87 -4.48 -4.31
N THR A 180 11.36 -5.37 -5.17
CA THR A 180 10.49 -6.35 -5.89
C THR A 180 9.78 -7.26 -4.90
N ALA A 181 10.49 -7.79 -3.90
CA ALA A 181 9.89 -8.64 -2.87
C ALA A 181 8.82 -7.89 -2.06
N VAL A 182 9.10 -6.64 -1.66
CA VAL A 182 8.13 -5.79 -0.95
C VAL A 182 6.91 -5.50 -1.82
N CYS A 183 7.10 -5.17 -3.10
CA CYS A 183 6.01 -4.92 -4.04
C CYS A 183 5.14 -6.16 -4.30
N LEU A 184 5.75 -7.36 -4.31
CA LEU A 184 5.03 -8.62 -4.46
C LEU A 184 4.18 -8.99 -3.24
N ILE A 185 4.68 -8.66 -2.03
CA ILE A 185 3.97 -8.94 -0.77
C ILE A 185 2.87 -7.90 -0.51
N GLY A 186 3.11 -6.66 -0.92
CA GLY A 186 2.20 -5.54 -0.68
C GLY A 186 1.15 -5.31 -1.77
N GLY A 187 1.30 -5.95 -2.94
CA GLY A 187 0.32 -5.89 -4.04
C GLY A 187 -0.68 -7.01 -3.96
#